data_b34542cf1110c58602d8058f36b1c7cc
#
_entry.id   b34542cf1110c58602d8058f36b1c7cc
#
_cell.length_a   1.000
_cell.length_b   1.000
_cell.length_c   1.000
_cell.angle_alpha   90.00
_cell.angle_beta   90.00
_cell.angle_gamma   90.00
#
_symmetry.space_group_name_H-M   'P 1'
#
loop_
_entity.id
_entity.type
_entity.pdbx_description
1 polymer ?
#
loop_
_entity_poly.entity_id
_entity_poly.type
_entity_poly.pdbx_seq_one_letter_code
_entity_poly.pdbx_strand_id
1 'polypeptide(L)' 'MFEKIKAKIAEQLSIDEDEITMESEFIDDLGADSLDLVELIMALEEEFDMEIPDEDAEKITTVGDVVDYIKSRVEE' A
#
# COMPACT_ATOMS: atom_id res chain seq x y z
N MET A 1 10.67 3.43 -6.46
CA MET A 1 9.34 2.79 -6.37
C MET A 1 8.87 2.66 -4.93
N PHE A 2 9.63 2.01 -4.07
CA PHE A 2 9.23 1.82 -2.68
C PHE A 2 9.00 3.16 -1.96
N GLU A 3 9.86 4.12 -2.20
CA GLU A 3 9.74 5.40 -1.51
C GLU A 3 8.44 6.12 -1.86
N LYS A 4 8.03 6.02 -3.11
CA LYS A 4 6.78 6.66 -3.54
C LYS A 4 5.59 5.99 -2.88
N ILE A 5 5.61 4.67 -2.81
CA ILE A 5 4.54 3.93 -2.16
C ILE A 5 4.52 4.25 -0.67
N LYS A 6 5.70 4.30 -0.06
CA LYS A 6 5.82 4.61 1.36
C LYS A 6 5.26 5.99 1.67
N ALA A 7 5.55 6.97 0.81
CA ALA A 7 5.03 8.32 1.01
C ALA A 7 3.51 8.34 0.95
N LYS A 8 2.93 7.59 0.01
CA LYS A 8 1.47 7.51 -0.09
C LYS A 8 0.86 6.87 1.14
N ILE A 9 1.49 5.81 1.62
CA ILE A 9 0.99 5.13 2.83
C ILE A 9 1.03 6.08 4.01
N ALA A 10 2.15 6.78 4.17
CA ALA A 10 2.29 7.71 5.29
C ALA A 10 1.23 8.80 5.23
N GLU A 11 0.95 9.29 4.03
CA GLU A 11 -0.03 10.35 3.85
C GLU A 11 -1.44 9.85 4.18
N GLN A 12 -1.79 8.67 3.69
CA GLN A 12 -3.13 8.16 3.90
C GLN A 12 -3.39 7.75 5.35
N LEU A 13 -2.38 7.23 6.02
CA LEU A 13 -2.54 6.77 7.39
C LEU A 13 -2.09 7.79 8.43
N SER A 14 -1.57 8.92 7.98
CA SER A 14 -1.13 10.02 8.86
C SER A 14 -0.04 9.55 9.83
N ILE A 15 0.93 8.83 9.31
CA ILE A 15 2.07 8.35 10.09
C ILE A 15 3.36 8.78 9.39
N ASP A 16 4.47 8.67 10.11
CA ASP A 16 5.78 9.00 9.55
C ASP A 16 6.28 7.91 8.63
N GLU A 17 6.95 8.31 7.55
CA GLU A 17 7.54 7.34 6.64
C GLU A 17 8.57 6.45 7.34
N ASP A 18 9.21 6.99 8.37
CA ASP A 18 10.22 6.23 9.10
C ASP A 18 9.64 5.02 9.82
N GLU A 19 8.34 5.02 10.07
CA GLU A 19 7.69 3.90 10.73
C GLU A 19 7.32 2.79 9.76
N ILE A 20 7.50 3.00 8.47
CA ILE A 20 7.05 2.08 7.45
C ILE A 20 8.19 1.26 6.91
N THR A 21 8.07 -0.06 6.97
CA THR A 21 9.04 -0.98 6.40
C THR A 21 8.31 -1.98 5.53
N MET A 22 9.08 -2.73 4.74
CA MET A 22 8.46 -3.76 3.89
C MET A 22 7.71 -4.81 4.68
N GLU A 23 8.10 -5.02 5.92
CA GLU A 23 7.49 -6.03 6.78
C GLU A 23 6.31 -5.50 7.58
N SER A 24 6.08 -4.20 7.54
CA SER A 24 4.97 -3.61 8.30
C SER A 24 3.64 -4.13 7.79
N GLU A 25 2.79 -4.57 8.72
CA GLU A 25 1.43 -4.98 8.37
C GLU A 25 0.51 -3.79 8.53
N PHE A 26 -0.34 -3.57 7.54
CA PHE A 26 -1.18 -2.38 7.54
C PHE A 26 -2.09 -2.32 8.76
N ILE A 27 -2.70 -3.44 9.11
CA ILE A 27 -3.66 -3.44 10.20
C ILE A 27 -2.98 -3.61 11.55
N ASP A 28 -2.07 -4.57 11.66
CA ASP A 28 -1.46 -4.90 12.95
C ASP A 28 -0.36 -3.92 13.35
N ASP A 29 0.43 -3.47 12.41
CA ASP A 29 1.58 -2.62 12.71
C ASP A 29 1.30 -1.14 12.52
N LEU A 30 0.55 -0.79 11.48
CA LEU A 30 0.32 0.60 11.15
C LEU A 30 -1.03 1.11 11.64
N GLY A 31 -1.86 0.24 12.20
CA GLY A 31 -3.11 0.65 12.80
C GLY A 31 -4.21 1.01 11.82
N ALA A 32 -4.09 0.59 10.57
CA ALA A 32 -5.13 0.85 9.59
C ALA A 32 -6.29 -0.11 9.79
N ASP A 33 -7.52 0.35 9.51
CA ASP A 33 -8.65 -0.56 9.49
C ASP A 33 -8.98 -0.89 8.04
N SER A 34 -10.04 -1.66 7.82
CA SER A 34 -10.40 -2.11 6.48
C SER A 34 -10.67 -0.93 5.54
N LEU A 35 -11.34 0.09 6.05
CA LEU A 35 -11.67 1.25 5.23
C LEU A 35 -10.42 2.03 4.86
N ASP A 36 -9.51 2.19 5.82
CA ASP A 36 -8.25 2.87 5.55
C ASP A 36 -7.48 2.15 4.46
N LEU A 37 -7.46 0.82 4.51
CA LEU A 37 -6.75 0.03 3.52
C LEU A 37 -7.37 0.19 2.14
N VAL A 38 -8.71 0.20 2.06
CA VAL A 38 -9.39 0.39 0.79
C VAL A 38 -9.04 1.74 0.18
N GLU A 39 -9.07 2.79 1.01
CA GLU A 39 -8.74 4.12 0.52
C GLU A 39 -7.30 4.22 0.07
N LEU A 40 -6.41 3.55 0.80
CA LEU A 40 -5.00 3.53 0.41
C LEU A 40 -4.81 2.86 -0.94
N ILE A 41 -5.48 1.73 -1.14
CA ILE A 41 -5.37 1.01 -2.39
C ILE A 41 -5.89 1.87 -3.54
N MET A 42 -7.00 2.58 -3.32
CA MET A 42 -7.52 3.46 -4.36
C MET A 42 -6.54 4.58 -4.68
N ALA A 43 -5.89 5.12 -3.66
CA ALA A 43 -4.89 6.17 -3.88
C ALA A 43 -3.72 5.65 -4.69
N LEU A 44 -3.29 4.42 -4.42
CA LEU A 44 -2.19 3.82 -5.16
C LEU A 44 -2.59 3.53 -6.60
N GLU A 45 -3.83 3.13 -6.81
CA GLU A 45 -4.31 2.91 -8.17
C GLU A 45 -4.23 4.19 -9.00
N GLU A 46 -4.58 5.31 -8.39
CA GLU A 46 -4.51 6.59 -9.09
C GLU A 46 -3.08 7.04 -9.29
N GLU A 47 -2.24 6.81 -8.30
CA GLU A 47 -0.85 7.25 -8.37
C GLU A 47 -0.10 6.53 -9.48
N PHE A 48 -0.38 5.25 -9.66
CA PHE A 48 0.34 4.43 -10.63
C PHE A 48 -0.49 4.10 -11.86
N ASP A 49 -1.69 4.66 -11.96
CA ASP A 49 -2.57 4.49 -13.11
C ASP A 49 -2.77 3.02 -13.43
N MET A 50 -3.20 2.27 -12.43
CA MET A 50 -3.45 0.83 -12.56
C MET A 50 -4.64 0.44 -11.74
N GLU A 51 -5.11 -0.79 -11.92
CA GLU A 51 -6.22 -1.32 -11.14
C GLU A 51 -5.76 -2.49 -10.28
N ILE A 52 -6.26 -2.53 -9.05
CA ILE A 52 -6.02 -3.64 -8.15
C ILE A 52 -7.38 -4.27 -7.85
N PRO A 53 -7.67 -5.46 -8.44
CA PRO A 53 -8.95 -6.12 -8.18
C PRO A 53 -9.13 -6.44 -6.71
N ASP A 54 -10.38 -6.52 -6.28
CA ASP A 54 -10.67 -6.81 -4.89
C ASP A 54 -10.04 -8.12 -4.43
N GLU A 55 -10.00 -9.12 -5.30
CA GLU A 55 -9.40 -10.40 -4.98
C GLU A 55 -7.93 -10.24 -4.60
N ASP A 56 -7.23 -9.42 -5.36
CA ASP A 56 -5.81 -9.20 -5.11
C ASP A 56 -5.61 -8.32 -3.88
N ALA A 57 -6.50 -7.34 -3.71
CA ALA A 57 -6.41 -6.45 -2.56
C ALA A 57 -6.54 -7.23 -1.25
N GLU A 58 -7.36 -8.28 -1.24
CA GLU A 58 -7.54 -9.09 -0.03
C GLU A 58 -6.28 -9.84 0.35
N LYS A 59 -5.38 -10.06 -0.59
CA LYS A 59 -4.13 -10.77 -0.33
C LYS A 59 -3.03 -9.85 0.15
N ILE A 60 -3.25 -8.55 0.08
CA ILE A 60 -2.26 -7.57 0.50
C ILE A 60 -2.36 -7.38 2.01
N THR A 61 -1.34 -7.79 2.72
CA THR A 61 -1.30 -7.71 4.18
C THR A 61 -0.20 -6.77 4.65
N THR A 62 0.95 -6.80 3.98
CA THR A 62 2.09 -6.00 4.38
C THR A 62 2.42 -4.98 3.30
N VAL A 63 3.27 -4.02 3.69
CA VAL A 63 3.76 -3.02 2.74
C VAL A 63 4.51 -3.71 1.60
N GLY A 64 5.29 -4.75 1.93
CA GLY A 64 6.01 -5.50 0.90
C GLY A 64 5.07 -6.13 -0.11
N ASP A 65 3.91 -6.61 0.34
CA ASP A 65 2.96 -7.22 -0.57
C ASP A 65 2.49 -6.22 -1.63
N VAL A 66 2.17 -5.00 -1.20
CA VAL A 66 1.67 -4.02 -2.15
C VAL A 66 2.81 -3.51 -3.05
N VAL A 67 4.01 -3.38 -2.50
CA VAL A 67 5.15 -2.97 -3.31
C VAL A 67 5.43 -3.99 -4.39
N ASP A 68 5.46 -5.26 -4.04
CA ASP A 68 5.69 -6.32 -5.01
C ASP A 68 4.60 -6.35 -6.07
N TYR A 69 3.37 -6.18 -5.64
CA TYR A 69 2.24 -6.20 -6.57
C TYR A 69 2.37 -5.07 -7.60
N ILE A 70 2.59 -3.87 -7.12
CA ILE A 70 2.68 -2.71 -8.00
C ILE A 70 3.91 -2.84 -8.91
N LYS A 71 5.02 -3.27 -8.34
CA LYS A 71 6.25 -3.38 -9.10
C LYS A 71 6.09 -4.36 -10.26
N SER A 72 5.41 -5.47 -10.03
CA SER A 72 5.23 -6.45 -11.08
C SER A 72 4.32 -5.94 -12.20
N ARG A 73 3.44 -4.99 -11.88
CA ARG A 73 2.53 -4.45 -12.88
C ARG A 73 3.13 -3.28 -13.65
N VAL A 74 3.96 -2.50 -12.98
CA VAL A 74 4.45 -1.25 -13.56
C VAL A 74 5.74 -1.43 -14.31
N GLU A 75 6.59 -2.35 -13.89
CA GLU A 75 7.91 -2.53 -14.50
C GLU A 75 7.93 -3.50 -15.65
N GLU A 76 6.79 -3.99 -16.04
CA GLU A 76 6.76 -4.85 -17.22
C GLU A 76 6.97 -4.08 -18.53
#